data_6d35bb7268f3b98c2c58452e4ddb4770
#
_entry.id   6d35bb7268f3b98c2c58452e4ddb4770
#
_cell.length_a   1.000
_cell.length_b   1.000
_cell.length_c   1.000
_cell.angle_alpha   90.00
_cell.angle_beta   90.00
_cell.angle_gamma   90.00
#
_symmetry.space_group_name_H-M   'P 1'
#
loop_
_entity.id
_entity.type
_entity.pdbx_description
1 polymer ?
#
loop_
_entity_poly.entity_id
_entity_poly.type
_entity_poly.pdbx_seq_one_letter_code
_entity_poly.pdbx_strand_id
1 'polypeptide(L)'
;NADALAQVQPTDLTASEISVRLGATWLDTAYVRQFIFETLGTPRSAQWSMKVHYSGITGEWRIEGKSKDRGNVKAISTYGTKRINAYEIIETTLNLKDVRIFDYQYDEEGRRIAVLNKKETAIAQSKQELIKDAFAEWIWKDPDRREAICKTYNILFNSNRPREYDGSHISFSGMNPEITLRKHQVNPHPLRWKYFACPCGGCRQDV
;
A
#
# COMPACT_ATOMS: atom_id res chain seq x y z
N ASN A 1 9.31 -3.56 36.31
CA ASN A 1 9.52 -2.88 35.00
C ASN A 1 8.88 -3.62 33.82
N ALA A 2 8.88 -4.98 33.78
CA ALA A 2 8.26 -5.76 32.69
C ALA A 2 6.73 -5.57 32.65
N ASP A 3 6.07 -5.61 33.80
CA ASP A 3 4.62 -5.42 33.91
C ASP A 3 4.17 -4.00 33.49
N ALA A 4 4.97 -3.00 33.82
CA ALA A 4 4.71 -1.62 33.39
C ALA A 4 4.89 -1.44 31.87
N LEU A 5 5.85 -2.16 31.28
CA LEU A 5 6.02 -2.17 29.81
C LEU A 5 4.88 -2.89 29.11
N ALA A 6 4.40 -4.01 29.67
CA ALA A 6 3.26 -4.75 29.10
C ALA A 6 1.97 -3.91 29.11
N GLN A 7 1.77 -3.05 30.09
CA GLN A 7 0.60 -2.15 30.14
C GLN A 7 0.65 -1.03 29.11
N VAL A 8 1.85 -0.68 28.61
CA VAL A 8 2.04 0.43 27.66
C VAL A 8 2.11 -0.08 26.21
N GLN A 9 2.36 -1.37 26.00
CA GLN A 9 2.38 -1.95 24.65
C GLN A 9 0.99 -1.85 24.00
N PRO A 10 0.93 -1.46 22.71
CA PRO A 10 -0.33 -1.52 21.98
C PRO A 10 -0.80 -2.97 21.86
N THR A 11 -2.12 -3.16 21.87
CA THR A 11 -2.72 -4.48 21.58
C THR A 11 -2.46 -4.84 20.12
N ASP A 12 -2.19 -6.12 19.87
CA ASP A 12 -1.97 -6.61 18.52
C ASP A 12 -3.23 -6.42 17.67
N LEU A 13 -3.03 -5.90 16.47
CA LEU A 13 -4.09 -5.76 15.47
C LEU A 13 -4.43 -7.11 14.86
N THR A 14 -5.72 -7.32 14.67
CA THR A 14 -6.27 -8.54 14.07
C THR A 14 -6.33 -8.43 12.53
N ALA A 15 -6.54 -9.55 11.85
CA ALA A 15 -6.64 -9.59 10.39
C ALA A 15 -7.77 -8.69 9.83
N SER A 16 -8.82 -8.44 10.62
CA SER A 16 -9.93 -7.55 10.22
C SER A 16 -9.58 -6.06 10.27
N GLU A 17 -8.56 -5.71 11.04
CA GLU A 17 -8.10 -4.33 11.22
C GLU A 17 -6.93 -3.97 10.29
N ILE A 18 -6.26 -5.00 9.74
CA ILE A 18 -5.10 -4.83 8.87
C ILE A 18 -5.55 -4.85 7.41
N SER A 19 -5.31 -3.76 6.70
CA SER A 19 -5.52 -3.70 5.24
C SER A 19 -4.23 -4.01 4.50
N VAL A 20 -4.25 -5.11 3.74
CA VAL A 20 -3.13 -5.52 2.87
C VAL A 20 -3.50 -5.35 1.42
N ARG A 21 -2.73 -4.54 0.70
CA ARG A 21 -2.93 -4.32 -0.73
C ARG A 21 -1.83 -4.98 -1.55
N LEU A 22 -2.16 -5.35 -2.78
CA LEU A 22 -1.19 -5.85 -3.75
C LEU A 22 -0.16 -4.76 -4.06
N GLY A 23 1.13 -5.07 -3.91
CA GLY A 23 2.22 -4.10 -4.03
C GLY A 23 2.71 -3.50 -2.70
N ALA A 24 2.20 -3.96 -1.57
CA ALA A 24 2.76 -3.60 -0.26
C ALA A 24 4.22 -4.08 -0.15
N THR A 25 5.13 -3.15 0.07
CA THR A 25 6.59 -3.41 0.05
C THR A 25 7.11 -4.19 1.24
N TRP A 26 6.33 -4.22 2.33
CA TRP A 26 6.65 -5.01 3.53
C TRP A 26 6.23 -6.48 3.41
N LEU A 27 5.43 -6.81 2.39
CA LEU A 27 4.98 -8.18 2.14
C LEU A 27 6.08 -8.98 1.42
N ASP A 28 6.32 -10.20 1.87
CA ASP A 28 7.28 -11.08 1.21
C ASP A 28 6.88 -11.38 -0.23
N THR A 29 7.84 -11.29 -1.14
CA THR A 29 7.66 -11.62 -2.56
C THR A 29 7.15 -13.04 -2.80
N ALA A 30 7.39 -13.95 -1.86
CA ALA A 30 6.88 -15.31 -1.88
C ALA A 30 5.34 -15.37 -1.88
N TYR A 31 4.67 -14.51 -1.10
CA TYR A 31 3.20 -14.44 -1.09
C TYR A 31 2.65 -13.93 -2.42
N VAL A 32 3.29 -12.92 -3.01
CA VAL A 32 2.89 -12.41 -4.33
C VAL A 32 3.03 -13.50 -5.40
N ARG A 33 4.14 -14.24 -5.38
CA ARG A 33 4.39 -15.36 -6.30
C ARG A 33 3.36 -16.47 -6.11
N GLN A 34 3.05 -16.84 -4.87
CA GLN A 34 2.06 -17.86 -4.54
C GLN A 34 0.66 -17.44 -5.02
N PHE A 35 0.28 -16.20 -4.78
CA PHE A 35 -0.97 -15.63 -5.27
C PHE A 35 -1.10 -15.76 -6.80
N ILE A 36 -0.07 -15.37 -7.54
CA ILE A 36 -0.04 -15.48 -8.99
C ILE A 36 -0.26 -16.93 -9.43
N PHE A 37 0.45 -17.88 -8.84
CA PHE A 37 0.39 -19.28 -9.23
C PHE A 37 -0.97 -19.92 -8.93
N GLU A 38 -1.53 -19.63 -7.78
CA GLU A 38 -2.83 -20.18 -7.36
C GLU A 38 -3.99 -19.54 -8.14
N THR A 39 -4.00 -18.22 -8.28
CA THR A 39 -5.09 -17.49 -8.94
C THR A 39 -5.14 -17.77 -10.44
N LEU A 40 -4.00 -17.69 -11.10
CA LEU A 40 -3.93 -17.95 -12.54
C LEU A 40 -3.84 -19.45 -12.87
N GLY A 41 -3.57 -20.32 -11.89
CA GLY A 41 -3.38 -21.75 -12.13
C GLY A 41 -2.14 -22.02 -12.98
N THR A 42 -1.06 -21.30 -12.72
CA THR A 42 0.19 -21.40 -13.50
C THR A 42 0.76 -22.82 -13.44
N PRO A 43 1.01 -23.49 -14.58
CA PRO A 43 1.51 -24.85 -14.59
C PRO A 43 2.92 -24.94 -14.00
N ARG A 44 3.23 -26.07 -13.36
CA ARG A 44 4.52 -26.28 -12.68
C ARG A 44 5.73 -26.02 -13.58
N SER A 45 5.63 -26.36 -14.86
CA SER A 45 6.67 -26.11 -15.87
C SER A 45 7.01 -24.63 -16.02
N ALA A 46 6.01 -23.76 -15.96
CA ALA A 46 6.19 -22.30 -16.05
C ALA A 46 6.61 -21.68 -14.70
N GLN A 47 6.17 -22.25 -13.58
CA GLN A 47 6.53 -21.77 -12.23
C GLN A 47 8.03 -21.75 -11.99
N TRP A 48 8.79 -22.72 -12.50
CA TRP A 48 10.26 -22.79 -12.35
C TRP A 48 11.00 -21.61 -12.97
N SER A 49 10.47 -21.08 -14.06
CA SER A 49 11.09 -19.95 -14.78
C SER A 49 10.52 -18.59 -14.34
N MET A 50 9.43 -18.57 -13.58
CA MET A 50 8.77 -17.36 -13.16
C MET A 50 9.29 -16.90 -11.81
N LYS A 51 9.80 -15.67 -11.80
CA LYS A 51 10.32 -15.02 -10.59
C LYS A 51 9.66 -13.68 -10.38
N VAL A 52 9.37 -13.38 -9.13
CA VAL A 52 8.85 -12.06 -8.71
C VAL A 52 9.94 -11.39 -7.89
N HIS A 53 10.34 -10.22 -8.33
CA HIS A 53 11.39 -9.43 -7.69
C HIS A 53 10.87 -8.06 -7.29
N TYR A 54 11.28 -7.60 -6.13
CA TYR A 54 11.14 -6.22 -5.70
C TYR A 54 12.53 -5.62 -5.54
N SER A 55 12.78 -4.49 -6.18
CA SER A 55 14.02 -3.73 -6.06
C SER A 55 13.84 -2.60 -5.07
N GLY A 56 14.46 -2.69 -3.90
CA GLY A 56 14.43 -1.61 -2.90
C GLY A 56 15.10 -0.31 -3.35
N ILE A 57 15.97 -0.38 -4.37
CA ILE A 57 16.68 0.78 -4.92
C ILE A 57 15.76 1.58 -5.85
N THR A 58 15.07 0.89 -6.78
CA THR A 58 14.18 1.53 -7.75
C THR A 58 12.75 1.64 -7.27
N GLY A 59 12.38 0.90 -6.22
CA GLY A 59 11.02 0.82 -5.73
C GLY A 59 10.09 0.05 -6.66
N GLU A 60 10.63 -0.71 -7.62
CA GLU A 60 9.83 -1.36 -8.66
C GLU A 60 9.74 -2.88 -8.45
N TRP A 61 8.53 -3.39 -8.71
CA TRP A 61 8.25 -4.81 -8.83
C TRP A 61 8.41 -5.25 -10.27
N ARG A 62 8.97 -6.45 -10.46
CA ARG A 62 9.12 -7.06 -11.77
C ARG A 62 8.78 -8.55 -11.72
N ILE A 63 8.04 -9.01 -12.73
CA ILE A 63 7.71 -10.41 -12.93
C ILE A 63 8.48 -10.91 -14.14
N GLU A 64 9.43 -11.81 -13.91
CA GLU A 64 10.19 -12.47 -14.97
C GLU A 64 9.50 -13.77 -15.42
N GLY A 65 9.78 -14.22 -16.64
CA GLY A 65 9.28 -15.49 -17.16
C GLY A 65 7.80 -15.46 -17.63
N LYS A 66 7.16 -14.29 -17.69
CA LYS A 66 5.75 -14.10 -18.13
C LYS A 66 5.44 -14.77 -19.47
N SER A 67 6.41 -14.81 -20.38
CA SER A 67 6.25 -15.39 -21.72
C SER A 67 6.10 -16.92 -21.74
N LYS A 68 6.46 -17.59 -20.66
CA LYS A 68 6.39 -19.06 -20.58
C LYS A 68 4.97 -19.60 -20.38
N ASP A 69 4.04 -18.74 -19.94
CA ASP A 69 2.64 -19.10 -19.70
C ASP A 69 1.67 -18.26 -20.57
N ARG A 70 2.06 -17.97 -21.81
CA ARG A 70 1.23 -17.19 -22.75
C ARG A 70 -0.08 -17.87 -23.13
N GLY A 71 -0.15 -19.19 -23.05
CA GLY A 71 -1.34 -19.98 -23.39
C GLY A 71 -2.37 -20.13 -22.27
N ASN A 72 -2.12 -19.54 -21.11
CA ASN A 72 -3.01 -19.67 -19.96
C ASN A 72 -4.32 -18.91 -20.19
N VAL A 73 -5.42 -19.67 -20.26
CA VAL A 73 -6.76 -19.11 -20.50
C VAL A 73 -7.18 -18.14 -19.41
N LYS A 74 -6.88 -18.44 -18.13
CA LYS A 74 -7.18 -17.53 -17.02
C LYS A 74 -6.41 -16.20 -17.14
N ALA A 75 -5.15 -16.27 -17.59
CA ALA A 75 -4.31 -15.08 -17.74
C ALA A 75 -4.70 -14.22 -18.94
N ILE A 76 -5.37 -14.80 -19.97
CA ILE A 76 -5.76 -14.09 -21.19
C ILE A 76 -7.20 -13.58 -21.11
N SER A 77 -8.14 -14.36 -20.54
CA SER A 77 -9.58 -14.05 -20.60
C SER A 77 -10.18 -13.68 -19.25
N THR A 78 -9.89 -14.44 -18.18
CA THR A 78 -10.51 -14.20 -16.87
C THR A 78 -9.95 -12.94 -16.21
N TYR A 79 -8.63 -12.88 -16.07
CA TYR A 79 -7.90 -11.79 -15.41
C TYR A 79 -7.13 -10.89 -16.38
N GLY A 80 -7.12 -11.20 -17.65
CA GLY A 80 -6.51 -10.43 -18.71
C GLY A 80 -7.50 -10.04 -19.80
N THR A 81 -6.97 -9.41 -20.84
CA THR A 81 -7.69 -9.07 -22.08
C THR A 81 -6.87 -9.54 -23.29
N LYS A 82 -7.46 -9.44 -24.50
CA LYS A 82 -6.74 -9.74 -25.74
C LYS A 82 -5.51 -8.84 -25.98
N ARG A 83 -5.49 -7.66 -25.35
CA ARG A 83 -4.46 -6.64 -25.54
C ARG A 83 -3.37 -6.68 -24.46
N ILE A 84 -3.72 -7.10 -23.25
CA ILE A 84 -2.80 -7.16 -22.11
C ILE A 84 -3.07 -8.42 -21.29
N ASN A 85 -2.01 -9.13 -20.93
CA ASN A 85 -2.08 -10.35 -20.14
C ASN A 85 -2.19 -10.03 -18.65
N ALA A 86 -2.80 -10.94 -17.86
CA ALA A 86 -2.94 -10.79 -16.41
C ALA A 86 -1.60 -10.59 -15.69
N TYR A 87 -0.52 -11.21 -16.12
CA TYR A 87 0.82 -11.00 -15.54
C TYR A 87 1.32 -9.56 -15.68
N GLU A 88 0.99 -8.89 -16.79
CA GLU A 88 1.34 -7.49 -17.03
C GLU A 88 0.45 -6.57 -16.21
N ILE A 89 -0.84 -6.91 -16.07
CA ILE A 89 -1.78 -6.18 -15.20
C ILE A 89 -1.33 -6.28 -13.75
N ILE A 90 -0.97 -7.48 -13.27
CA ILE A 90 -0.46 -7.69 -11.91
C ILE A 90 0.82 -6.88 -11.68
N GLU A 91 1.78 -6.91 -12.60
CA GLU A 91 3.01 -6.14 -12.48
C GLU A 91 2.75 -4.63 -12.43
N THR A 92 1.82 -4.14 -13.23
CA THR A 92 1.40 -2.73 -13.22
C THR A 92 0.73 -2.38 -11.88
N THR A 93 -0.10 -3.29 -11.35
CA THR A 93 -0.78 -3.12 -10.06
C THR A 93 0.20 -3.13 -8.89
N LEU A 94 1.17 -4.04 -8.90
CA LEU A 94 2.25 -4.10 -7.91
C LEU A 94 3.02 -2.78 -7.84
N ASN A 95 3.21 -2.13 -8.98
CA ASN A 95 3.86 -0.83 -9.09
C ASN A 95 2.92 0.35 -8.83
N LEU A 96 1.70 0.11 -8.35
CA LEU A 96 0.69 1.12 -8.03
C LEU A 96 0.34 2.03 -9.22
N LYS A 97 0.44 1.49 -10.44
CA LYS A 97 0.11 2.18 -11.69
C LYS A 97 -1.23 1.67 -12.22
N ASP A 98 -1.99 2.55 -12.87
CA ASP A 98 -3.18 2.16 -13.59
C ASP A 98 -2.81 1.63 -14.97
N VAL A 99 -3.52 0.58 -15.39
CA VAL A 99 -3.34 0.02 -16.72
C VAL A 99 -3.88 0.98 -17.77
N ARG A 100 -3.09 1.21 -18.83
CA ARG A 100 -3.45 2.05 -19.98
C ARG A 100 -3.12 1.33 -21.26
N ILE A 101 -4.08 1.29 -22.19
CA ILE A 101 -3.93 0.66 -23.49
C ILE A 101 -3.84 1.73 -24.56
N PHE A 102 -2.81 1.67 -25.39
CA PHE A 102 -2.59 2.63 -26.46
C PHE A 102 -2.72 1.94 -27.82
N ASP A 103 -3.39 2.64 -28.74
CA ASP A 103 -3.34 2.33 -30.16
C ASP A 103 -2.31 3.24 -30.85
N TYR A 104 -1.66 2.71 -31.86
CA TYR A 104 -0.66 3.46 -32.60
C TYR A 104 -1.22 3.87 -33.95
N GLN A 105 -1.21 5.17 -34.19
CA GLN A 105 -1.58 5.79 -35.45
C GLN A 105 -0.35 6.46 -36.06
N TYR A 106 -0.35 6.61 -37.40
CA TYR A 106 0.67 7.38 -38.09
C TYR A 106 0.06 8.72 -38.47
N ASP A 107 0.79 9.81 -38.20
CA ASP A 107 0.40 11.14 -38.66
C ASP A 107 0.73 11.33 -40.17
N GLU A 108 0.39 12.51 -40.69
CA GLU A 108 0.65 12.87 -42.07
C GLU A 108 2.16 12.88 -42.43
N GLU A 109 3.02 13.01 -41.40
CA GLU A 109 4.48 12.99 -41.54
C GLU A 109 5.07 11.58 -41.36
N GLY A 110 4.23 10.54 -41.19
CA GLY A 110 4.65 9.16 -40.97
C GLY A 110 5.20 8.86 -39.58
N ARG A 111 5.02 9.75 -38.61
CA ARG A 111 5.45 9.54 -37.23
C ARG A 111 4.41 8.70 -36.48
N ARG A 112 4.90 7.77 -35.66
CA ARG A 112 4.05 6.91 -34.83
C ARG A 112 3.57 7.68 -33.60
N ILE A 113 2.28 7.92 -33.51
CA ILE A 113 1.62 8.57 -32.37
C ILE A 113 0.86 7.51 -31.56
N ALA A 114 1.05 7.54 -30.23
CA ALA A 114 0.32 6.68 -29.29
C ALA A 114 -0.97 7.39 -28.85
N VAL A 115 -2.13 6.83 -29.21
CA VAL A 115 -3.45 7.34 -28.85
C VAL A 115 -4.07 6.42 -27.81
N LEU A 116 -4.53 6.98 -26.67
CA LEU A 116 -5.17 6.20 -25.61
C LEU A 116 -6.50 5.61 -26.08
N ASN A 117 -6.58 4.27 -26.08
CA ASN A 117 -7.84 3.57 -26.30
C ASN A 117 -8.65 3.50 -25.03
N LYS A 118 -9.61 4.43 -24.86
CA LYS A 118 -10.43 4.54 -23.65
C LYS A 118 -11.24 3.28 -23.36
N LYS A 119 -11.79 2.62 -24.38
CA LYS A 119 -12.62 1.43 -24.23
C LYS A 119 -11.80 0.24 -23.73
N GLU A 120 -10.69 -0.06 -24.38
CA GLU A 120 -9.81 -1.17 -23.97
C GLU A 120 -9.15 -0.90 -22.61
N THR A 121 -8.83 0.37 -22.34
CA THR A 121 -8.30 0.78 -21.03
C THR A 121 -9.32 0.53 -19.92
N ALA A 122 -10.60 0.89 -20.10
CA ALA A 122 -11.64 0.66 -19.11
C ALA A 122 -11.85 -0.85 -18.84
N ILE A 123 -11.81 -1.69 -19.89
CA ILE A 123 -11.89 -3.15 -19.74
C ILE A 123 -10.66 -3.67 -18.95
N ALA A 124 -9.46 -3.23 -19.28
CA ALA A 124 -8.25 -3.65 -18.58
C ALA A 124 -8.23 -3.19 -17.11
N GLN A 125 -8.72 -1.99 -16.81
CA GLN A 125 -8.87 -1.49 -15.44
C GLN A 125 -9.91 -2.28 -14.64
N SER A 126 -11.02 -2.70 -15.25
CA SER A 126 -11.97 -3.59 -14.57
C SER A 126 -11.35 -4.95 -14.22
N LYS A 127 -10.43 -5.47 -15.05
CA LYS A 127 -9.66 -6.67 -14.72
C LYS A 127 -8.63 -6.42 -13.63
N GLN A 128 -8.06 -5.23 -13.59
CA GLN A 128 -7.14 -4.79 -12.53
C GLN A 128 -7.85 -4.78 -11.17
N GLU A 129 -9.07 -4.23 -11.09
CA GLU A 129 -9.87 -4.26 -9.86
C GLU A 129 -10.22 -5.70 -9.44
N LEU A 130 -10.64 -6.53 -10.40
CA LEU A 130 -10.91 -7.95 -10.13
C LEU A 130 -9.68 -8.67 -9.52
N ILE A 131 -8.48 -8.35 -9.96
CA ILE A 131 -7.23 -8.91 -9.40
C ILE A 131 -6.98 -8.38 -7.98
N LYS A 132 -7.23 -7.10 -7.71
CA LYS A 132 -7.10 -6.51 -6.38
C LYS A 132 -8.06 -7.16 -5.38
N ASP A 133 -9.32 -7.35 -5.78
CA ASP A 133 -10.34 -8.01 -4.97
C ASP A 133 -9.96 -9.48 -4.69
N ALA A 134 -9.56 -10.21 -5.74
CA ALA A 134 -9.10 -11.58 -5.60
C ALA A 134 -7.89 -11.71 -4.65
N PHE A 135 -6.98 -10.74 -4.67
CA PHE A 135 -5.85 -10.71 -3.73
C PHE A 135 -6.31 -10.43 -2.30
N ALA A 136 -7.21 -9.48 -2.11
CA ALA A 136 -7.73 -9.13 -0.79
C ALA A 136 -8.44 -10.32 -0.11
N GLU A 137 -9.17 -11.14 -0.88
CA GLU A 137 -9.77 -12.37 -0.36
C GLU A 137 -8.73 -13.46 -0.13
N TRP A 138 -7.82 -13.65 -1.10
CA TRP A 138 -6.84 -14.72 -1.06
C TRP A 138 -5.87 -14.59 0.12
N ILE A 139 -5.41 -13.38 0.42
CA ILE A 139 -4.37 -13.13 1.43
C ILE A 139 -4.79 -13.60 2.83
N TRP A 140 -6.09 -13.51 3.14
CA TRP A 140 -6.65 -13.87 4.44
C TRP A 140 -7.28 -15.28 4.51
N LYS A 141 -7.34 -15.99 3.40
CA LYS A 141 -8.02 -17.30 3.32
C LYS A 141 -7.30 -18.38 4.11
N ASP A 142 -5.99 -18.42 4.05
CA ASP A 142 -5.14 -19.40 4.72
C ASP A 142 -4.84 -18.95 6.17
N PRO A 143 -5.09 -19.79 7.21
CA PRO A 143 -4.89 -19.41 8.60
C PRO A 143 -3.42 -19.18 8.95
N ASP A 144 -2.49 -20.01 8.44
CA ASP A 144 -1.07 -19.91 8.76
C ASP A 144 -0.49 -18.62 8.15
N ARG A 145 -0.87 -18.31 6.91
CA ARG A 145 -0.50 -17.07 6.23
C ARG A 145 -1.07 -15.86 6.96
N ARG A 146 -2.33 -15.93 7.40
CA ARG A 146 -2.99 -14.86 8.17
C ARG A 146 -2.22 -14.54 9.44
N GLU A 147 -1.87 -15.56 10.23
CA GLU A 147 -1.13 -15.40 11.47
C GLU A 147 0.27 -14.77 11.21
N ALA A 148 1.00 -15.31 10.23
CA ALA A 148 2.30 -14.79 9.85
C ALA A 148 2.28 -13.32 9.42
N ILE A 149 1.26 -12.93 8.64
CA ILE A 149 1.09 -11.54 8.16
C ILE A 149 0.70 -10.63 9.32
N CYS A 150 -0.23 -11.01 10.19
CA CYS A 150 -0.59 -10.24 11.37
C CYS A 150 0.62 -10.00 12.28
N LYS A 151 1.40 -11.05 12.55
CA LYS A 151 2.61 -10.94 13.34
C LYS A 151 3.64 -9.99 12.72
N THR A 152 3.90 -10.13 11.43
CA THR A 152 4.82 -9.25 10.72
C THR A 152 4.36 -7.80 10.73
N TYR A 153 3.06 -7.56 10.52
CA TYR A 153 2.49 -6.21 10.55
C TYR A 153 2.61 -5.57 11.93
N ASN A 154 2.25 -6.30 12.98
CA ASN A 154 2.33 -5.79 14.35
C ASN A 154 3.77 -5.46 14.76
N ILE A 155 4.75 -6.30 14.37
CA ILE A 155 6.16 -6.03 14.62
C ILE A 155 6.64 -4.76 13.89
N LEU A 156 6.25 -4.58 12.62
CA LEU A 156 6.76 -3.48 11.80
C LEU A 156 6.05 -2.14 12.09
N PHE A 157 4.74 -2.17 12.33
CA PHE A 157 3.92 -0.95 12.33
C PHE A 157 3.19 -0.69 13.65
N ASN A 158 3.03 -1.70 14.51
CA ASN A 158 2.29 -1.58 15.77
C ASN A 158 3.19 -1.76 17.01
N SER A 159 4.51 -1.89 16.85
CA SER A 159 5.46 -2.06 17.95
C SER A 159 5.79 -0.75 18.68
N ASN A 160 5.48 0.40 18.09
CA ASN A 160 5.78 1.71 18.65
C ASN A 160 4.50 2.45 19.01
N ARG A 161 4.35 2.80 20.28
CA ARG A 161 3.29 3.70 20.70
C ARG A 161 3.80 5.14 20.64
N PRO A 162 3.21 6.01 19.82
CA PRO A 162 3.56 7.42 19.82
C PRO A 162 3.22 8.04 21.18
N ARG A 163 4.05 8.96 21.63
CA ARG A 163 3.78 9.68 22.88
C ARG A 163 2.49 10.47 22.73
N GLU A 164 1.55 10.21 23.63
CA GLU A 164 0.34 11.01 23.78
C GLU A 164 0.59 12.07 24.87
N TYR A 165 0.46 13.32 24.48
CA TYR A 165 0.56 14.43 25.40
C TYR A 165 -0.86 14.92 25.70
N ASP A 166 -1.35 14.64 26.89
CA ASP A 166 -2.67 15.09 27.34
C ASP A 166 -2.69 16.56 27.78
N GLY A 167 -1.52 17.19 27.90
CA GLY A 167 -1.38 18.57 28.32
C GLY A 167 -1.76 18.83 29.80
N SER A 168 -2.09 17.79 30.55
CA SER A 168 -2.53 17.92 31.95
C SER A 168 -1.48 18.55 32.89
N HIS A 169 -0.21 18.43 32.51
CA HIS A 169 0.93 18.99 33.26
C HIS A 169 1.22 20.46 32.91
N ILE A 170 0.52 21.04 31.93
CA ILE A 170 0.77 22.43 31.52
C ILE A 170 -0.08 23.36 32.36
N SER A 171 0.56 24.27 33.08
CA SER A 171 -0.08 25.37 33.76
C SER A 171 0.15 26.67 32.97
N PHE A 172 -0.91 27.37 32.68
CA PHE A 172 -0.85 28.66 31.99
C PHE A 172 -0.87 29.79 33.02
N SER A 173 0.32 30.21 33.48
CA SER A 173 0.44 31.35 34.38
C SER A 173 0.05 32.65 33.68
N GLY A 174 -0.86 33.43 34.28
CA GLY A 174 -1.33 34.69 33.70
C GLY A 174 -2.53 34.59 32.76
N MET A 175 -3.10 33.40 32.59
CA MET A 175 -4.36 33.24 31.85
C MET A 175 -5.56 33.61 32.70
N ASN A 176 -6.56 34.26 32.11
CA ASN A 176 -7.82 34.55 32.79
C ASN A 176 -8.48 33.24 33.26
N PRO A 177 -8.78 33.10 34.58
CA PRO A 177 -9.36 31.85 35.15
C PRO A 177 -10.76 31.53 34.64
N GLU A 178 -11.46 32.47 34.02
CA GLU A 178 -12.76 32.23 33.38
C GLU A 178 -12.66 31.51 32.04
N ILE A 179 -11.46 31.47 31.44
CA ILE A 179 -11.25 30.83 30.14
C ILE A 179 -10.91 29.36 30.31
N THR A 180 -11.79 28.48 29.90
CA THR A 180 -11.54 27.04 29.86
C THR A 180 -11.03 26.64 28.47
N LEU A 181 -9.80 26.16 28.42
CA LEU A 181 -9.20 25.69 27.17
C LEU A 181 -9.86 24.38 26.68
N ARG A 182 -10.07 24.26 25.39
CA ARG A 182 -10.56 23.03 24.78
C ARG A 182 -9.42 21.98 24.72
N LYS A 183 -9.78 20.67 24.71
CA LYS A 183 -8.80 19.56 24.67
C LYS A 183 -7.71 19.73 23.60
N HIS A 184 -8.06 20.17 22.40
CA HIS A 184 -7.10 20.40 21.31
C HIS A 184 -6.18 21.62 21.54
N GLN A 185 -6.52 22.53 22.46
CA GLN A 185 -5.69 23.67 22.85
C GLN A 185 -4.72 23.31 23.95
N VAL A 186 -5.12 22.39 24.82
CA VAL A 186 -4.30 21.89 25.95
C VAL A 186 -3.38 20.76 25.49
N ASN A 187 -3.78 19.98 24.48
CA ASN A 187 -3.02 18.86 23.91
C ASN A 187 -2.30 19.27 22.61
N PRO A 188 -1.16 20.00 22.69
CA PRO A 188 -0.44 20.41 21.51
C PRO A 188 0.28 19.22 20.90
N HIS A 189 -0.02 18.92 19.64
CA HIS A 189 0.76 17.99 18.84
C HIS A 189 2.23 18.47 18.81
N PRO A 190 3.25 17.61 18.96
CA PRO A 190 4.67 18.00 19.10
C PRO A 190 5.20 18.88 17.96
N LEU A 191 4.56 18.88 16.78
CA LEU A 191 4.90 19.75 15.66
C LEU A 191 4.34 21.18 15.78
N ARG A 192 3.47 21.47 16.75
CA ARG A 192 2.84 22.79 16.94
C ARG A 192 3.46 23.65 18.05
N TRP A 193 4.41 23.11 18.81
CA TRP A 193 5.06 23.86 19.89
C TRP A 193 5.73 25.16 19.45
N LYS A 194 6.13 25.29 18.21
CA LYS A 194 6.72 26.52 17.65
C LYS A 194 5.75 27.71 17.55
N TYR A 195 4.44 27.47 17.63
CA TYR A 195 3.42 28.52 17.42
C TYR A 195 2.68 28.95 18.68
N PHE A 196 2.85 28.27 19.81
CA PHE A 196 2.12 28.57 21.03
C PHE A 196 2.93 29.38 22.08
N ALA A 197 4.16 29.75 21.79
CA ALA A 197 5.04 30.42 22.77
C ALA A 197 4.84 31.94 22.87
N CYS A 198 3.89 32.55 22.14
CA CYS A 198 3.59 33.98 22.33
C CYS A 198 2.10 34.28 22.18
N PRO A 199 1.37 34.44 23.30
CA PRO A 199 0.04 35.07 23.30
C PRO A 199 0.06 36.59 23.17
N CYS A 200 1.23 37.21 23.14
CA CYS A 200 1.38 38.66 22.88
C CYS A 200 2.09 38.85 21.55
N GLY A 201 1.38 39.40 20.56
CA GLY A 201 1.93 39.73 19.26
C GLY A 201 3.16 40.62 19.37
N GLY A 202 4.36 40.05 19.19
CA GLY A 202 5.57 40.86 19.28
C GLY A 202 6.90 40.11 19.36
N CYS A 203 7.00 38.82 19.04
CA CYS A 203 8.31 38.20 18.87
C CYS A 203 8.55 37.83 17.41
N ARG A 204 9.14 38.78 16.67
CA ARG A 204 9.99 38.43 15.53
C ARG A 204 11.19 37.69 16.06
N GLN A 205 11.43 36.48 15.63
CA GLN A 205 12.75 35.87 15.66
C GLN A 205 13.24 35.79 14.23
N ASP A 206 14.10 36.76 13.91
CA ASP A 206 15.13 36.61 12.89
C ASP A 206 16.14 35.58 13.41
N VAL A 207 16.28 34.48 12.73
CA VAL A 207 17.51 33.77 12.29
C VAL A 207 17.11 32.65 11.37
#